data_1122f94d9b457964781fdc55fd4d8f2d
#
_entry.id   1122f94d9b457964781fdc55fd4d8f2d
#
_cell.length_a   1.000
_cell.length_b   1.000
_cell.length_c   1.000
_cell.angle_alpha   90.00
_cell.angle_beta   90.00
_cell.angle_gamma   90.00
#
_symmetry.space_group_name_H-M   'P 1'
#
loop_
_entity.id
_entity.type
_entity.pdbx_description
1 polymer ?
#
loop_
_entity_poly.entity_id
_entity_poly.type
_entity_poly.pdbx_seq_one_letter_code
_entity_poly.pdbx_strand_id
1 'polypeptide(L)'
;MNREVIVSCAVTGAGDTADRHPDLPVTPEQIGNAAIEAADAGAAIVHMHVRDPETKKGSRELKYYQEAVERVRGSGRDVLINLTAGMGGDLEIDDEEPTHPGPSTDLVNARTRMEHVEALRPDIASLDCGTMNFGDGNTVTIQTPNVLRTMAKRYQEIGVKPEMEVFELGQLWFAKQLIQEGLVDDPPMFQVCLGIPWGAPANTGTMYAMVSQLPPNAVWAGFGISRMQMPMVAQAMLLGGHVRVGLEDNLYLERGKLASNGQLVEKAVHIIKELGARNCSAGEAREKLGLKG
;
A
#
# COMPACT_ATOMS: atom_id res chain seq x y z
N MET A 1 16.96 -12.98 -8.42
CA MET A 1 15.59 -13.01 -8.99
C MET A 1 14.69 -13.86 -8.11
N ASN A 2 13.52 -13.33 -7.73
CA ASN A 2 12.49 -14.09 -7.02
C ASN A 2 11.72 -14.98 -7.99
N ARG A 3 11.51 -16.25 -7.67
CA ARG A 3 10.74 -17.20 -8.49
C ARG A 3 9.36 -17.53 -7.95
N GLU A 4 9.08 -17.11 -6.73
CA GLU A 4 7.80 -17.28 -6.04
C GLU A 4 7.34 -15.92 -5.54
N VAL A 5 6.57 -15.23 -6.37
CA VAL A 5 6.29 -13.80 -6.24
C VAL A 5 4.93 -13.56 -5.62
N ILE A 6 4.88 -12.91 -4.48
CA ILE A 6 3.61 -12.37 -3.93
C ILE A 6 3.17 -11.22 -4.82
N VAL A 7 1.93 -11.26 -5.28
CA VAL A 7 1.29 -10.16 -5.99
C VAL A 7 0.33 -9.48 -5.02
N SER A 8 0.56 -8.22 -4.75
CA SER A 8 -0.35 -7.34 -4.00
C SER A 8 -1.14 -6.46 -4.96
N CYS A 9 -2.44 -6.27 -4.70
CA CYS A 9 -3.28 -5.38 -5.47
C CYS A 9 -3.84 -4.25 -4.61
N ALA A 10 -3.48 -3.00 -4.94
CA ALA A 10 -4.00 -1.79 -4.32
C ALA A 10 -5.20 -1.26 -5.12
N VAL A 11 -6.43 -1.49 -4.60
CA VAL A 11 -7.64 -1.49 -5.44
C VAL A 11 -8.22 -0.12 -5.77
N THR A 12 -7.98 0.93 -4.95
CA THR A 12 -8.62 2.24 -5.20
C THR A 12 -7.82 3.48 -4.77
N GLY A 13 -7.05 3.42 -3.65
CA GLY A 13 -6.35 4.58 -3.09
C GLY A 13 -7.26 5.70 -2.59
N ALA A 14 -6.66 6.78 -2.07
CA ALA A 14 -7.35 7.98 -1.60
C ALA A 14 -7.23 9.19 -2.55
N GLY A 15 -6.38 9.11 -3.57
CA GLY A 15 -6.11 10.21 -4.49
C GLY A 15 -7.32 10.66 -5.31
N ASP A 16 -7.27 11.87 -5.87
CA ASP A 16 -8.32 12.46 -6.72
C ASP A 16 -8.32 11.84 -8.13
N THR A 17 -8.63 10.55 -8.19
CA THR A 17 -8.62 9.75 -9.43
C THR A 17 -10.01 9.32 -9.89
N ALA A 18 -11.05 9.48 -9.06
CA ALA A 18 -12.40 8.99 -9.33
C ALA A 18 -13.04 9.61 -10.59
N ASP A 19 -12.73 10.88 -10.90
CA ASP A 19 -13.23 11.55 -12.10
C ASP A 19 -12.41 11.21 -13.36
N ARG A 20 -11.28 10.52 -13.20
CA ARG A 20 -10.39 10.11 -14.30
C ARG A 20 -10.62 8.68 -14.76
N HIS A 21 -11.37 7.90 -13.98
CA HIS A 21 -11.65 6.50 -14.26
C HIS A 21 -13.10 6.17 -13.86
N PRO A 22 -14.01 5.94 -14.81
CA PRO A 22 -15.44 5.77 -14.52
C PRO A 22 -15.75 4.53 -13.67
N ASP A 23 -14.92 3.50 -13.75
CA ASP A 23 -15.09 2.25 -13.03
C ASP A 23 -14.15 2.13 -11.81
N LEU A 24 -13.57 3.26 -11.34
CA LEU A 24 -12.78 3.24 -10.11
C LEU A 24 -13.70 2.83 -8.94
N PRO A 25 -13.31 1.83 -8.11
CA PRO A 25 -14.11 1.44 -6.97
C PRO A 25 -14.23 2.58 -5.95
N VAL A 26 -15.47 2.99 -5.64
CA VAL A 26 -15.78 4.10 -4.73
C VAL A 26 -16.58 3.61 -3.54
N THR A 27 -17.70 2.89 -3.77
CA THR A 27 -18.50 2.38 -2.65
C THR A 27 -17.83 1.20 -1.97
N PRO A 28 -18.09 0.93 -0.68
CA PRO A 28 -17.54 -0.23 0.01
C PRO A 28 -17.83 -1.55 -0.72
N GLU A 29 -19.01 -1.67 -1.32
CA GLU A 29 -19.36 -2.83 -2.15
C GLU A 29 -18.45 -2.95 -3.39
N GLN A 30 -18.24 -1.86 -4.12
CA GLN A 30 -17.36 -1.84 -5.29
C GLN A 30 -15.91 -2.17 -4.90
N ILE A 31 -15.43 -1.62 -3.77
CA ILE A 31 -14.08 -1.85 -3.25
C ILE A 31 -13.90 -3.33 -2.89
N GLY A 32 -14.86 -3.91 -2.15
CA GLY A 32 -14.84 -5.34 -1.82
C GLY A 32 -14.90 -6.23 -3.06
N ASN A 33 -15.72 -5.88 -4.06
CA ASN A 33 -15.79 -6.62 -5.34
C ASN A 33 -14.48 -6.54 -6.13
N ALA A 34 -13.84 -5.37 -6.18
CA ALA A 34 -12.54 -5.18 -6.83
C ALA A 34 -11.42 -5.98 -6.14
N ALA A 35 -11.47 -6.09 -4.81
CA ALA A 35 -10.55 -6.94 -4.05
C ALA A 35 -10.76 -8.44 -4.39
N ILE A 36 -12.01 -8.89 -4.52
CA ILE A 36 -12.35 -10.25 -4.93
C ILE A 36 -11.88 -10.52 -6.37
N GLU A 37 -12.15 -9.60 -7.30
CA GLU A 37 -11.65 -9.67 -8.69
C GLU A 37 -10.12 -9.81 -8.74
N ALA A 38 -9.40 -9.00 -7.96
CA ALA A 38 -7.96 -9.07 -7.88
C ALA A 38 -7.46 -10.42 -7.33
N ALA A 39 -8.12 -10.97 -6.31
CA ALA A 39 -7.82 -12.29 -5.77
C ALA A 39 -8.05 -13.40 -6.82
N ASP A 40 -9.17 -13.37 -7.54
CA ASP A 40 -9.49 -14.33 -8.62
C ASP A 40 -8.48 -14.23 -9.78
N ALA A 41 -7.92 -13.06 -10.04
CA ALA A 41 -6.86 -12.83 -11.04
C ALA A 41 -5.46 -13.27 -10.57
N GLY A 42 -5.27 -13.62 -9.29
CA GLY A 42 -4.04 -14.17 -8.74
C GLY A 42 -3.28 -13.29 -7.75
N ALA A 43 -3.90 -12.24 -7.21
CA ALA A 43 -3.34 -11.50 -6.09
C ALA A 43 -3.44 -12.31 -4.79
N ALA A 44 -2.35 -12.36 -4.03
CA ALA A 44 -2.30 -12.98 -2.70
C ALA A 44 -2.64 -11.98 -1.58
N ILE A 45 -2.49 -10.69 -1.84
CA ILE A 45 -2.77 -9.58 -0.92
C ILE A 45 -3.64 -8.56 -1.64
N VAL A 46 -4.66 -8.02 -0.96
CA VAL A 46 -5.44 -6.88 -1.44
C VAL A 46 -5.29 -5.73 -0.46
N HIS A 47 -4.77 -4.61 -0.96
CA HIS A 47 -4.62 -3.37 -0.20
C HIS A 47 -5.82 -2.47 -0.46
N MET A 48 -6.47 -2.03 0.61
CA MET A 48 -7.72 -1.29 0.50
C MET A 48 -7.67 0.03 1.27
N HIS A 49 -7.99 1.09 0.57
CA HIS A 49 -8.56 2.33 1.08
C HIS A 49 -10.08 2.25 1.00
N VAL A 50 -10.76 3.15 1.67
CA VAL A 50 -12.20 3.38 1.45
C VAL A 50 -12.44 4.83 1.05
N ARG A 51 -13.56 5.05 0.39
CA ARG A 51 -13.98 6.36 -0.07
C ARG A 51 -15.38 6.67 0.46
N ASP A 52 -15.66 7.95 0.62
CA ASP A 52 -17.01 8.41 0.84
C ASP A 52 -17.82 8.26 -0.46
N PRO A 53 -18.94 7.51 -0.44
CA PRO A 53 -19.72 7.24 -1.65
C PRO A 53 -20.32 8.47 -2.32
N GLU A 54 -20.57 9.56 -1.58
CA GLU A 54 -21.19 10.78 -2.09
C GLU A 54 -20.13 11.71 -2.71
N THR A 55 -19.05 11.94 -1.98
CA THR A 55 -17.99 12.86 -2.42
C THR A 55 -16.92 12.20 -3.27
N LYS A 56 -16.85 10.86 -3.26
CA LYS A 56 -15.83 10.02 -3.90
C LYS A 56 -14.41 10.22 -3.35
N LYS A 57 -14.22 11.07 -2.36
CA LYS A 57 -12.93 11.32 -1.71
C LYS A 57 -12.55 10.19 -0.77
N GLY A 58 -11.27 10.05 -0.49
CA GLY A 58 -10.77 9.13 0.52
C GLY A 58 -11.45 9.37 1.87
N SER A 59 -11.72 8.29 2.62
CA SER A 59 -12.42 8.34 3.90
C SER A 59 -11.72 7.47 4.94
N ARG A 60 -11.90 7.81 6.23
CA ARG A 60 -11.46 7.01 7.38
C ARG A 60 -12.64 6.40 8.14
N GLU A 61 -13.86 6.54 7.64
CA GLU A 61 -15.07 6.04 8.30
C GLU A 61 -15.02 4.52 8.49
N LEU A 62 -15.03 4.07 9.74
CA LEU A 62 -14.98 2.66 10.11
C LEU A 62 -16.05 1.82 9.40
N LYS A 63 -17.27 2.34 9.27
CA LYS A 63 -18.37 1.63 8.62
C LYS A 63 -18.06 1.21 7.18
N TYR A 64 -17.33 2.03 6.42
CA TYR A 64 -16.97 1.71 5.04
C TYR A 64 -15.89 0.63 4.97
N TYR A 65 -14.90 0.67 5.87
CA TYR A 65 -13.93 -0.42 6.00
C TYR A 65 -14.59 -1.73 6.41
N GLN A 66 -15.52 -1.66 7.39
CA GLN A 66 -16.23 -2.85 7.87
C GLN A 66 -17.00 -3.52 6.73
N GLU A 67 -17.79 -2.78 5.97
CA GLU A 67 -18.58 -3.30 4.86
C GLU A 67 -17.70 -3.91 3.76
N ALA A 68 -16.61 -3.24 3.36
CA ALA A 68 -15.68 -3.74 2.36
C ALA A 68 -14.96 -5.03 2.84
N VAL A 69 -14.48 -5.06 4.09
CA VAL A 69 -13.80 -6.23 4.68
C VAL A 69 -14.75 -7.40 4.84
N GLU A 70 -15.98 -7.19 5.34
CA GLU A 70 -17.00 -8.23 5.47
C GLU A 70 -17.33 -8.85 4.12
N ARG A 71 -17.40 -8.04 3.06
CA ARG A 71 -17.63 -8.53 1.70
C ARG A 71 -16.49 -9.44 1.21
N VAL A 72 -15.24 -9.04 1.41
CA VAL A 72 -14.09 -9.88 1.04
C VAL A 72 -14.09 -11.19 1.85
N ARG A 73 -14.22 -11.10 3.17
CA ARG A 73 -14.25 -12.29 4.05
C ARG A 73 -15.42 -13.22 3.75
N GLY A 74 -16.58 -12.66 3.43
CA GLY A 74 -17.79 -13.42 3.09
C GLY A 74 -17.75 -14.08 1.70
N SER A 75 -16.79 -13.70 0.84
CA SER A 75 -16.65 -14.26 -0.52
C SER A 75 -16.13 -15.69 -0.55
N GLY A 76 -15.52 -16.17 0.53
CA GLY A 76 -14.84 -17.46 0.60
C GLY A 76 -13.53 -17.52 -0.17
N ARG A 77 -13.02 -16.40 -0.69
CA ARG A 77 -11.69 -16.33 -1.33
C ARG A 77 -10.60 -16.28 -0.26
N ASP A 78 -9.57 -17.09 -0.44
CA ASP A 78 -8.37 -17.03 0.39
C ASP A 78 -7.47 -15.91 -0.15
N VAL A 79 -7.47 -14.77 0.55
CA VAL A 79 -6.67 -13.58 0.24
C VAL A 79 -6.34 -12.83 1.52
N LEU A 80 -5.12 -12.30 1.62
CA LEU A 80 -4.69 -11.47 2.74
C LEU A 80 -5.26 -10.06 2.60
N ILE A 81 -5.84 -9.55 3.67
CA ILE A 81 -6.38 -8.19 3.73
C ILE A 81 -5.33 -7.26 4.31
N ASN A 82 -4.97 -6.24 3.54
CA ASN A 82 -4.11 -5.14 3.94
C ASN A 82 -4.94 -3.85 3.97
N LEU A 83 -5.07 -3.21 5.12
CA LEU A 83 -5.77 -1.93 5.25
C LEU A 83 -4.79 -0.78 5.36
N THR A 84 -5.07 0.30 4.63
CA THR A 84 -4.28 1.53 4.78
C THR A 84 -4.44 2.12 6.18
N ALA A 85 -3.36 2.67 6.72
CA ALA A 85 -3.41 3.61 7.85
C ALA A 85 -2.58 4.88 7.56
N GLY A 86 -2.29 5.13 6.28
CA GLY A 86 -1.62 6.33 5.79
C GLY A 86 -2.48 7.59 5.92
N MET A 87 -3.80 7.46 5.73
CA MET A 87 -4.74 8.58 5.83
C MET A 87 -4.76 9.21 7.24
N GLY A 88 -4.93 10.52 7.29
CA GLY A 88 -4.84 11.28 8.54
C GLY A 88 -3.42 11.77 8.84
N GLY A 89 -2.57 11.80 7.83
CA GLY A 89 -1.21 12.32 7.90
C GLY A 89 -1.01 13.64 7.15
N ASP A 90 -1.99 14.14 6.41
CA ASP A 90 -1.78 15.27 5.51
C ASP A 90 -2.04 16.61 6.18
N LEU A 91 -1.07 17.52 6.05
CA LEU A 91 -1.14 18.91 6.44
C LEU A 91 -0.99 19.79 5.20
N GLU A 92 -2.00 20.54 4.88
CA GLU A 92 -1.88 21.67 3.95
C GLU A 92 -1.34 22.89 4.72
N ILE A 93 -0.29 23.50 4.21
CA ILE A 93 0.34 24.69 4.80
C ILE A 93 -0.19 25.94 4.07
N ASP A 94 -0.73 26.89 4.82
CA ASP A 94 -1.11 28.17 4.25
C ASP A 94 0.14 28.99 3.92
N ASP A 95 0.20 29.59 2.71
CA ASP A 95 1.37 30.35 2.26
C ASP A 95 1.54 31.70 2.99
N GLU A 96 0.44 32.32 3.40
CA GLU A 96 0.45 33.62 4.08
C GLU A 96 0.59 33.46 5.59
N GLU A 97 -0.05 32.42 6.15
CA GLU A 97 -0.03 32.11 7.58
C GLU A 97 0.42 30.65 7.85
N PRO A 98 1.72 30.32 7.70
CA PRO A 98 2.19 28.93 7.73
C PRO A 98 1.95 28.16 9.03
N THR A 99 1.53 28.83 10.09
CA THR A 99 1.13 28.22 11.37
C THR A 99 -0.34 27.80 11.40
N HIS A 100 -1.12 28.16 10.39
CA HIS A 100 -2.50 27.76 10.26
C HIS A 100 -2.63 26.64 9.20
N PRO A 101 -3.36 25.55 9.52
CA PRO A 101 -3.59 24.49 8.56
C PRO A 101 -4.57 24.94 7.48
N GLY A 102 -4.28 24.63 6.21
CA GLY A 102 -5.19 24.83 5.09
C GLY A 102 -6.39 23.88 5.14
N PRO A 103 -7.40 24.13 4.28
CA PRO A 103 -8.71 23.46 4.32
C PRO A 103 -8.69 21.98 3.97
N SER A 104 -7.66 21.47 3.29
CA SER A 104 -7.53 20.05 2.97
C SER A 104 -6.76 19.24 4.01
N THR A 105 -6.37 19.86 5.13
CA THR A 105 -5.70 19.16 6.23
C THR A 105 -6.59 18.09 6.84
N ASP A 106 -6.07 16.86 6.89
CA ASP A 106 -6.75 15.74 7.56
C ASP A 106 -5.96 15.17 8.76
N LEU A 107 -4.87 15.85 9.15
CA LEU A 107 -3.93 15.42 10.17
C LEU A 107 -4.60 15.08 11.51
N VAL A 108 -4.43 13.84 11.95
CA VAL A 108 -4.95 13.33 13.23
C VAL A 108 -3.90 12.50 13.96
N ASN A 109 -4.16 12.18 15.22
CA ASN A 109 -3.26 11.38 16.04
C ASN A 109 -3.25 9.88 15.63
N ALA A 110 -2.24 9.15 16.10
CA ALA A 110 -2.03 7.74 15.78
C ALA A 110 -3.25 6.86 16.10
N ARG A 111 -3.95 7.11 17.24
CA ARG A 111 -5.12 6.32 17.63
C ARG A 111 -6.26 6.44 16.63
N THR A 112 -6.56 7.67 16.21
CA THR A 112 -7.62 7.92 15.21
C THR A 112 -7.27 7.29 13.85
N ARG A 113 -5.99 7.31 13.47
CA ARG A 113 -5.52 6.67 12.23
C ARG A 113 -5.68 5.15 12.24
N MET A 114 -5.57 4.51 13.38
CA MET A 114 -5.63 3.04 13.53
C MET A 114 -7.01 2.50 13.92
N GLU A 115 -8.03 3.33 14.10
CA GLU A 115 -9.33 2.91 14.65
C GLU A 115 -9.94 1.72 13.89
N HIS A 116 -9.92 1.75 12.56
CA HIS A 116 -10.41 0.67 11.72
C HIS A 116 -9.51 -0.58 11.76
N VAL A 117 -8.19 -0.40 11.87
CA VAL A 117 -7.25 -1.53 12.03
C VAL A 117 -7.46 -2.24 13.36
N GLU A 118 -7.67 -1.49 14.45
CA GLU A 118 -7.97 -2.05 15.77
C GLU A 118 -9.30 -2.80 15.80
N ALA A 119 -10.31 -2.25 15.12
CA ALA A 119 -11.65 -2.86 15.10
C ALA A 119 -11.72 -4.12 14.23
N LEU A 120 -11.06 -4.12 13.07
CA LEU A 120 -11.24 -5.15 12.03
C LEU A 120 -10.14 -6.21 12.01
N ARG A 121 -8.99 -5.94 12.66
CA ARG A 121 -7.86 -6.89 12.73
C ARG A 121 -7.54 -7.51 11.37
N PRO A 122 -7.11 -6.72 10.36
CA PRO A 122 -6.65 -7.26 9.10
C PRO A 122 -5.36 -8.08 9.28
N ASP A 123 -4.98 -8.85 8.26
CA ASP A 123 -3.70 -9.56 8.26
C ASP A 123 -2.51 -8.59 8.28
N ILE A 124 -2.63 -7.50 7.52
CA ILE A 124 -1.60 -6.48 7.29
C ILE A 124 -2.23 -5.09 7.41
N ALA A 125 -1.46 -4.11 7.87
CA ALA A 125 -1.84 -2.70 7.75
C ALA A 125 -0.62 -1.86 7.34
N SER A 126 -0.83 -0.83 6.48
CA SER A 126 0.27 0.01 6.03
C SER A 126 0.79 0.92 7.14
N LEU A 127 2.07 1.24 7.07
CA LEU A 127 2.80 2.14 7.95
C LEU A 127 3.75 2.99 7.11
N ASP A 128 3.33 4.21 6.76
CA ASP A 128 4.13 5.14 5.95
C ASP A 128 5.27 5.68 6.80
N CYS A 129 6.51 5.32 6.47
CA CYS A 129 7.65 5.44 7.38
C CYS A 129 8.36 6.80 7.37
N GLY A 130 7.69 7.88 6.95
CA GLY A 130 8.31 9.19 7.05
C GLY A 130 7.54 10.35 6.43
N THR A 131 7.89 11.54 6.87
CA THR A 131 7.34 12.82 6.40
C THR A 131 7.93 13.18 5.04
N MET A 132 7.10 13.68 4.12
CA MET A 132 7.54 14.18 2.81
C MET A 132 6.56 15.21 2.25
N ASN A 133 7.01 16.03 1.29
CA ASN A 133 6.10 16.78 0.44
C ASN A 133 5.22 15.80 -0.35
N PHE A 134 3.95 16.11 -0.52
CA PHE A 134 3.00 15.19 -1.16
C PHE A 134 2.20 15.88 -2.26
N GLY A 135 2.45 15.46 -3.50
CA GLY A 135 1.84 16.09 -4.67
C GLY A 135 2.38 17.49 -4.99
N ASP A 136 1.71 18.19 -5.91
CA ASP A 136 1.99 19.58 -6.22
C ASP A 136 1.20 20.50 -5.29
N GLY A 137 1.85 21.54 -4.77
CA GLY A 137 1.25 22.53 -3.87
C GLY A 137 1.79 22.47 -2.46
N ASN A 138 0.94 22.76 -1.48
CA ASN A 138 1.35 23.04 -0.10
C ASN A 138 1.11 21.87 0.86
N THR A 139 0.86 20.67 0.35
CA THR A 139 0.58 19.50 1.18
C THR A 139 1.85 18.77 1.58
N VAL A 140 1.97 18.47 2.87
CA VAL A 140 3.02 17.63 3.46
C VAL A 140 2.33 16.47 4.17
N THR A 141 2.72 15.24 3.86
CA THR A 141 2.33 14.11 4.71
C THR A 141 3.27 14.03 5.92
N ILE A 142 2.71 13.98 7.12
CA ILE A 142 3.45 14.06 8.37
C ILE A 142 3.41 12.72 9.10
N GLN A 143 4.60 12.15 9.28
CA GLN A 143 4.83 10.88 9.95
C GLN A 143 5.94 11.07 11.00
N THR A 144 5.57 11.62 12.15
CA THR A 144 6.59 11.86 13.19
C THR A 144 7.09 10.54 13.79
N PRO A 145 8.35 10.47 14.26
CA PRO A 145 8.89 9.26 14.88
C PRO A 145 8.03 8.71 16.03
N ASN A 146 7.40 9.56 16.83
CA ASN A 146 6.56 9.11 17.93
C ASN A 146 5.22 8.53 17.46
N VAL A 147 4.62 9.09 16.41
CA VAL A 147 3.41 8.53 15.79
C VAL A 147 3.71 7.14 15.25
N LEU A 148 4.80 6.99 14.50
CA LEU A 148 5.19 5.71 13.91
C LEU A 148 5.53 4.65 14.97
N ARG A 149 6.25 5.02 16.05
CA ARG A 149 6.48 4.08 17.17
C ARG A 149 5.18 3.66 17.84
N THR A 150 4.25 4.59 18.05
CA THR A 150 2.94 4.27 18.63
C THR A 150 2.15 3.31 17.76
N MET A 151 2.12 3.55 16.44
CA MET A 151 1.42 2.69 15.49
C MET A 151 2.08 1.30 15.39
N ALA A 152 3.40 1.23 15.21
CA ALA A 152 4.13 -0.03 15.11
C ALA A 152 3.95 -0.89 16.36
N LYS A 153 4.11 -0.30 17.55
CA LYS A 153 3.87 -0.99 18.83
C LYS A 153 2.43 -1.53 18.91
N ARG A 154 1.46 -0.73 18.49
CA ARG A 154 0.06 -1.15 18.57
C ARG A 154 -0.24 -2.28 17.59
N TYR A 155 0.31 -2.24 16.37
CA TYR A 155 0.18 -3.35 15.41
C TYR A 155 0.74 -4.65 16.00
N GLN A 156 1.92 -4.60 16.62
CA GLN A 156 2.51 -5.76 17.30
C GLN A 156 1.59 -6.30 18.41
N GLU A 157 1.05 -5.43 19.27
CA GLU A 157 0.15 -5.81 20.36
C GLU A 157 -1.13 -6.49 19.88
N ILE A 158 -1.65 -6.08 18.74
CA ILE A 158 -2.89 -6.61 18.18
C ILE A 158 -2.69 -7.73 17.16
N GLY A 159 -1.43 -8.09 16.87
CA GLY A 159 -1.09 -9.17 15.95
C GLY A 159 -1.30 -8.84 14.47
N VAL A 160 -1.28 -7.56 14.08
CA VAL A 160 -1.36 -7.10 12.70
C VAL A 160 0.06 -6.85 12.18
N LYS A 161 0.39 -7.35 10.98
CA LYS A 161 1.69 -7.14 10.36
C LYS A 161 1.79 -5.72 9.78
N PRO A 162 2.77 -4.88 10.20
CA PRO A 162 3.01 -3.62 9.51
C PRO A 162 3.64 -3.86 8.14
N GLU A 163 3.04 -3.31 7.08
CA GLU A 163 3.68 -3.09 5.80
C GLU A 163 4.34 -1.71 5.84
N MET A 164 5.67 -1.69 6.00
CA MET A 164 6.42 -0.44 6.09
C MET A 164 6.60 0.16 4.70
N GLU A 165 5.81 1.17 4.39
CA GLU A 165 5.89 1.90 3.12
C GLU A 165 7.01 2.94 3.20
N VAL A 166 7.97 2.85 2.26
CA VAL A 166 9.15 3.73 2.20
C VAL A 166 9.22 4.38 0.83
N PHE A 167 9.17 5.70 0.82
CA PHE A 167 9.13 6.53 -0.38
C PHE A 167 10.49 7.13 -0.73
N GLU A 168 11.47 7.01 0.18
CA GLU A 168 12.85 7.45 -0.01
C GLU A 168 13.80 6.85 1.05
N LEU A 169 15.12 7.08 0.92
CA LEU A 169 16.14 6.41 1.75
C LEU A 169 16.12 6.79 3.24
N GLY A 170 15.77 8.02 3.57
CA GLY A 170 15.70 8.45 4.97
C GLY A 170 14.56 7.75 5.72
N GLN A 171 13.44 7.51 5.03
CA GLN A 171 12.31 6.74 5.57
C GLN A 171 12.68 5.27 5.77
N LEU A 172 13.40 4.68 4.82
CA LEU A 172 13.95 3.33 4.98
C LEU A 172 14.88 3.23 6.19
N TRP A 173 15.71 4.23 6.42
CA TRP A 173 16.58 4.27 7.59
C TRP A 173 15.76 4.28 8.89
N PHE A 174 14.70 5.10 8.94
CA PHE A 174 13.83 5.13 10.13
C PHE A 174 13.02 3.83 10.30
N ALA A 175 12.54 3.21 9.24
CA ALA A 175 11.88 1.90 9.31
C ALA A 175 12.81 0.83 9.91
N LYS A 176 14.09 0.84 9.56
CA LYS A 176 15.12 -0.03 10.19
C LYS A 176 15.32 0.29 11.67
N GLN A 177 15.18 1.55 12.07
CA GLN A 177 15.23 1.93 13.48
C GLN A 177 14.06 1.33 14.27
N LEU A 178 12.84 1.29 13.73
CA LEU A 178 11.69 0.63 14.36
C LEU A 178 11.94 -0.88 14.59
N ILE A 179 12.60 -1.54 13.64
CA ILE A 179 13.01 -2.95 13.78
C ILE A 179 14.05 -3.10 14.92
N GLN A 180 15.06 -2.23 14.97
CA GLN A 180 16.09 -2.26 16.03
C GLN A 180 15.51 -2.00 17.42
N GLU A 181 14.45 -1.21 17.51
CA GLU A 181 13.71 -0.97 18.75
C GLU A 181 12.79 -2.14 19.16
N GLY A 182 12.71 -3.20 18.34
CA GLY A 182 11.86 -4.38 18.61
C GLY A 182 10.36 -4.12 18.41
N LEU A 183 9.99 -3.11 17.63
CA LEU A 183 8.60 -2.71 17.38
C LEU A 183 7.99 -3.38 16.14
N VAL A 184 8.79 -4.14 15.40
CA VAL A 184 8.37 -4.84 14.18
C VAL A 184 8.83 -6.30 14.28
N ASP A 185 7.88 -7.23 14.20
CA ASP A 185 8.15 -8.67 14.28
C ASP A 185 8.76 -9.20 12.97
N ASP A 186 9.65 -10.20 13.11
CA ASP A 186 10.26 -10.87 11.97
C ASP A 186 9.26 -11.78 11.21
N PRO A 187 9.44 -11.93 9.90
CA PRO A 187 10.28 -11.11 9.02
C PRO A 187 9.66 -9.74 8.81
N PRO A 188 10.45 -8.64 8.78
CA PRO A 188 9.90 -7.33 8.52
C PRO A 188 9.42 -7.21 7.07
N MET A 189 8.23 -6.62 6.88
CA MET A 189 7.61 -6.42 5.57
C MET A 189 7.81 -4.98 5.11
N PHE A 190 8.31 -4.80 3.90
CA PHE A 190 8.51 -3.50 3.29
C PHE A 190 7.77 -3.35 1.97
N GLN A 191 7.28 -2.14 1.71
CA GLN A 191 6.80 -1.70 0.42
C GLN A 191 7.67 -0.55 -0.09
N VAL A 192 8.41 -0.76 -1.17
CA VAL A 192 9.23 0.28 -1.83
C VAL A 192 8.35 1.03 -2.83
N CYS A 193 8.00 2.28 -2.49
CA CYS A 193 7.03 3.11 -3.21
C CYS A 193 7.77 4.11 -4.11
N LEU A 194 7.71 3.93 -5.43
CA LEU A 194 8.49 4.73 -6.37
C LEU A 194 7.62 5.56 -7.32
N GLY A 195 8.06 6.80 -7.56
CA GLY A 195 7.45 7.68 -8.56
C GLY A 195 6.31 8.54 -8.04
N ILE A 196 6.03 8.53 -6.73
CA ILE A 196 5.18 9.51 -6.08
C ILE A 196 5.94 10.83 -6.07
N PRO A 197 5.30 11.95 -6.50
CA PRO A 197 5.97 13.25 -6.55
C PRO A 197 6.69 13.59 -5.24
N TRP A 198 7.96 13.96 -5.37
CA TRP A 198 8.91 14.38 -4.34
C TRP A 198 9.45 13.23 -3.47
N GLY A 199 8.97 12.00 -3.65
CA GLY A 199 9.64 10.80 -3.20
C GLY A 199 10.68 10.29 -4.20
N ALA A 200 11.18 9.08 -4.01
CA ALA A 200 12.17 8.44 -4.87
C ALA A 200 11.60 8.16 -6.27
N PRO A 201 12.31 8.51 -7.36
CA PRO A 201 11.82 8.31 -8.72
C PRO A 201 11.77 6.82 -9.10
N ALA A 202 10.76 6.45 -9.92
CA ALA A 202 10.59 5.08 -10.40
C ALA A 202 11.59 4.74 -11.51
N ASN A 203 12.75 4.24 -11.14
CA ASN A 203 13.77 3.73 -12.05
C ASN A 203 14.62 2.63 -11.40
N THR A 204 15.34 1.89 -12.22
CA THR A 204 16.20 0.77 -11.81
C THR A 204 17.23 1.14 -10.74
N GLY A 205 17.93 2.27 -10.94
CA GLY A 205 18.98 2.71 -10.02
C GLY A 205 18.46 3.03 -8.63
N THR A 206 17.31 3.72 -8.56
CA THR A 206 16.67 4.07 -7.31
C THR A 206 16.15 2.83 -6.57
N MET A 207 15.44 1.93 -7.25
CA MET A 207 15.00 0.68 -6.64
C MET A 207 16.17 -0.13 -6.09
N TYR A 208 17.24 -0.28 -6.89
CA TYR A 208 18.44 -0.98 -6.43
C TYR A 208 19.08 -0.34 -5.21
N ALA A 209 19.22 1.00 -5.20
CA ALA A 209 19.78 1.73 -4.06
C ALA A 209 18.99 1.52 -2.77
N MET A 210 17.65 1.49 -2.85
CA MET A 210 16.80 1.26 -1.69
C MET A 210 16.86 -0.20 -1.23
N VAL A 211 16.65 -1.17 -2.12
CA VAL A 211 16.57 -2.58 -1.73
C VAL A 211 17.90 -3.15 -1.26
N SER A 212 19.03 -2.60 -1.73
CA SER A 212 20.36 -3.00 -1.24
C SER A 212 20.63 -2.66 0.22
N GLN A 213 19.80 -1.82 0.83
CA GLN A 213 19.89 -1.41 2.23
C GLN A 213 18.86 -2.08 3.15
N LEU A 214 17.98 -2.92 2.60
CA LEU A 214 17.01 -3.67 3.39
C LEU A 214 17.71 -4.71 4.29
N PRO A 215 17.11 -5.04 5.45
CA PRO A 215 17.58 -6.16 6.25
C PRO A 215 17.60 -7.47 5.45
N PRO A 216 18.54 -8.39 5.70
CA PRO A 216 18.68 -9.62 4.91
C PRO A 216 17.45 -10.54 4.94
N ASN A 217 16.68 -10.49 6.03
CA ASN A 217 15.45 -11.27 6.24
C ASN A 217 14.17 -10.51 5.86
N ALA A 218 14.29 -9.33 5.26
CA ALA A 218 13.12 -8.55 4.86
C ALA A 218 12.35 -9.24 3.72
N VAL A 219 11.04 -9.33 3.88
CA VAL A 219 10.12 -9.59 2.78
C VAL A 219 9.70 -8.24 2.22
N TRP A 220 9.97 -8.01 0.93
CA TRP A 220 9.70 -6.70 0.35
C TRP A 220 9.02 -6.79 -1.01
N ALA A 221 8.14 -5.85 -1.26
CA ALA A 221 7.56 -5.60 -2.57
C ALA A 221 7.95 -4.21 -3.08
N GLY A 222 7.84 -4.00 -4.38
CA GLY A 222 8.09 -2.69 -4.97
C GLY A 222 7.13 -2.39 -6.11
N PHE A 223 6.79 -1.11 -6.27
CA PHE A 223 5.96 -0.64 -7.36
C PHE A 223 6.45 0.70 -7.92
N GLY A 224 5.90 1.08 -9.05
CA GLY A 224 6.08 2.39 -9.65
C GLY A 224 4.75 2.98 -10.08
N ILE A 225 4.56 4.28 -9.86
CA ILE A 225 3.33 4.98 -10.20
C ILE A 225 3.12 5.04 -11.73
N SER A 226 1.85 4.95 -12.16
CA SER A 226 1.38 5.17 -13.52
C SER A 226 2.09 4.25 -14.53
N ARG A 227 2.62 4.81 -15.60
CA ARG A 227 3.32 4.06 -16.68
C ARG A 227 4.49 3.20 -16.19
N MET A 228 5.01 3.46 -14.99
CA MET A 228 6.12 2.71 -14.42
C MET A 228 5.66 1.48 -13.63
N GLN A 229 4.37 1.25 -13.45
CA GLN A 229 3.87 0.09 -12.68
C GLN A 229 4.38 -1.23 -13.26
N MET A 230 4.13 -1.52 -14.52
CA MET A 230 4.55 -2.78 -15.15
C MET A 230 6.08 -2.93 -15.31
N PRO A 231 6.86 -1.88 -15.70
CA PRO A 231 8.32 -1.95 -15.63
C PRO A 231 8.85 -2.29 -14.24
N MET A 232 8.24 -1.75 -13.17
CA MET A 232 8.68 -2.03 -11.80
C MET A 232 8.26 -3.41 -11.30
N VAL A 233 7.20 -4.03 -11.86
CA VAL A 233 6.90 -5.47 -11.63
C VAL A 233 8.10 -6.34 -12.02
N ALA A 234 8.60 -6.19 -13.24
CA ALA A 234 9.78 -6.93 -13.69
C ALA A 234 11.01 -6.59 -12.86
N GLN A 235 11.25 -5.31 -12.58
CA GLN A 235 12.42 -4.84 -11.84
C GLN A 235 12.46 -5.38 -10.40
N ALA A 236 11.32 -5.32 -9.68
CA ALA A 236 11.23 -5.81 -8.31
C ALA A 236 11.54 -7.30 -8.22
N MET A 237 10.92 -8.13 -9.07
CA MET A 237 11.19 -9.56 -9.05
C MET A 237 12.63 -9.92 -9.47
N LEU A 238 13.24 -9.19 -10.43
CA LEU A 238 14.64 -9.40 -10.83
C LEU A 238 15.61 -9.10 -9.68
N LEU A 239 15.28 -8.12 -8.83
CA LEU A 239 16.06 -7.78 -7.63
C LEU A 239 15.75 -8.67 -6.42
N GLY A 240 14.83 -9.63 -6.53
CA GLY A 240 14.52 -10.58 -5.47
C GLY A 240 13.27 -10.26 -4.66
N GLY A 241 12.54 -9.20 -5.01
CA GLY A 241 11.33 -8.76 -4.32
C GLY A 241 10.04 -9.35 -4.85
N HIS A 242 8.96 -8.91 -4.24
CA HIS A 242 7.57 -9.12 -4.61
C HIS A 242 7.02 -7.88 -5.34
N VAL A 243 5.75 -7.89 -5.75
CA VAL A 243 5.20 -6.85 -6.63
C VAL A 243 3.87 -6.32 -6.12
N ARG A 244 3.61 -5.04 -6.38
CA ARG A 244 2.32 -4.40 -6.18
C ARG A 244 1.84 -3.78 -7.49
N VAL A 245 0.55 -3.95 -7.77
CA VAL A 245 -0.19 -3.33 -8.88
C VAL A 245 -1.56 -2.87 -8.40
N GLY A 246 -2.33 -2.19 -9.25
CA GLY A 246 -3.71 -1.83 -8.96
C GLY A 246 -4.05 -0.40 -9.35
N LEU A 247 -5.34 -0.06 -9.29
CA LEU A 247 -5.88 1.22 -9.71
C LEU A 247 -5.50 2.39 -8.80
N GLU A 248 -5.04 2.12 -7.59
CA GLU A 248 -4.46 3.15 -6.72
C GLU A 248 -3.24 3.79 -7.37
N ASP A 249 -2.39 2.97 -7.98
CA ASP A 249 -1.08 3.38 -8.48
C ASP A 249 -1.09 3.67 -10.00
N ASN A 250 -2.03 3.07 -10.76
CA ASN A 250 -2.09 3.21 -12.22
C ASN A 250 -3.49 2.91 -12.76
N LEU A 251 -4.04 3.82 -13.55
CA LEU A 251 -5.38 3.70 -14.13
C LEU A 251 -5.42 2.96 -15.49
N TYR A 252 -4.26 2.67 -16.10
CA TYR A 252 -4.19 2.24 -17.49
C TYR A 252 -3.57 0.85 -17.66
N LEU A 253 -4.22 0.00 -18.43
CA LEU A 253 -3.66 -1.26 -18.89
C LEU A 253 -2.56 -1.05 -19.93
N GLU A 254 -2.79 -0.10 -20.81
CA GLU A 254 -1.89 0.37 -21.86
C GLU A 254 -2.27 1.81 -22.28
N ARG A 255 -1.45 2.44 -23.13
CA ARG A 255 -1.69 3.84 -23.51
C ARG A 255 -3.11 4.06 -24.05
N GLY A 256 -3.89 4.90 -23.36
CA GLY A 256 -5.24 5.27 -23.75
C GLY A 256 -6.33 4.23 -23.41
N LYS A 257 -5.99 3.12 -22.79
CA LYS A 257 -6.94 2.07 -22.37
C LYS A 257 -6.96 1.94 -20.86
N LEU A 258 -8.06 2.28 -20.24
CA LEU A 258 -8.29 2.10 -18.81
C LEU A 258 -8.28 0.60 -18.44
N ALA A 259 -7.91 0.30 -17.21
CA ALA A 259 -7.78 -1.04 -16.68
C ALA A 259 -8.80 -1.33 -15.58
N SER A 260 -9.12 -2.60 -15.34
CA SER A 260 -9.62 -3.05 -14.04
C SER A 260 -8.48 -3.56 -13.14
N ASN A 261 -8.75 -3.74 -11.85
CA ASN A 261 -7.78 -4.32 -10.91
C ASN A 261 -7.37 -5.74 -11.35
N GLY A 262 -8.34 -6.57 -11.75
CA GLY A 262 -8.07 -7.92 -12.26
C GLY A 262 -7.14 -7.90 -13.48
N GLN A 263 -7.38 -7.01 -14.44
CA GLN A 263 -6.52 -6.89 -15.63
C GLN A 263 -5.08 -6.47 -15.30
N LEU A 264 -4.88 -5.59 -14.31
CA LEU A 264 -3.54 -5.23 -13.86
C LEU A 264 -2.84 -6.39 -13.16
N VAL A 265 -3.56 -7.15 -12.35
CA VAL A 265 -3.04 -8.37 -11.71
C VAL A 265 -2.70 -9.43 -12.76
N GLU A 266 -3.60 -9.73 -13.70
CA GLU A 266 -3.34 -10.69 -14.79
C GLU A 266 -2.10 -10.31 -15.59
N LYS A 267 -1.92 -9.02 -15.90
CA LYS A 267 -0.74 -8.53 -16.62
C LYS A 267 0.54 -8.70 -15.80
N ALA A 268 0.51 -8.43 -14.49
CA ALA A 268 1.64 -8.69 -13.61
C ALA A 268 1.98 -10.17 -13.53
N VAL A 269 0.98 -11.04 -13.36
CA VAL A 269 1.14 -12.52 -13.36
C VAL A 269 1.72 -13.01 -14.68
N HIS A 270 1.27 -12.44 -15.81
CA HIS A 270 1.83 -12.77 -17.13
C HIS A 270 3.33 -12.41 -17.20
N ILE A 271 3.73 -11.20 -16.80
CA ILE A 271 5.15 -10.79 -16.76
C ILE A 271 5.97 -11.74 -15.87
N ILE A 272 5.46 -12.11 -14.71
CA ILE A 272 6.12 -13.05 -13.78
C ILE A 272 6.37 -14.39 -14.47
N LYS A 273 5.35 -14.94 -15.18
CA LYS A 273 5.45 -16.21 -15.89
C LYS A 273 6.42 -16.16 -17.06
N GLU A 274 6.40 -15.09 -17.85
CA GLU A 274 7.34 -14.90 -18.98
C GLU A 274 8.81 -14.84 -18.53
N LEU A 275 9.04 -14.37 -17.29
CA LEU A 275 10.37 -14.38 -16.68
C LEU A 275 10.73 -15.71 -15.98
N GLY A 276 9.92 -16.77 -16.14
CA GLY A 276 10.17 -18.10 -15.60
C GLY A 276 9.92 -18.25 -14.11
N ALA A 277 9.00 -17.44 -13.55
CA ALA A 277 8.58 -17.50 -12.16
C ALA A 277 7.05 -17.78 -12.06
N ARG A 278 6.52 -17.85 -10.85
CA ARG A 278 5.09 -17.97 -10.57
C ARG A 278 4.64 -17.02 -9.48
N ASN A 279 3.36 -16.68 -9.47
CA ASN A 279 2.75 -15.99 -8.33
C ASN A 279 2.47 -16.97 -7.19
N CYS A 280 2.57 -16.47 -5.96
CA CYS A 280 2.23 -17.18 -4.72
C CYS A 280 0.70 -17.20 -4.51
N SER A 281 0.22 -18.25 -3.85
CA SER A 281 -1.09 -18.26 -3.20
C SER A 281 -1.09 -17.41 -1.92
N ALA A 282 -2.28 -17.12 -1.38
CA ALA A 282 -2.40 -16.44 -0.08
C ALA A 282 -1.78 -17.26 1.07
N GLY A 283 -1.93 -18.59 1.05
CA GLY A 283 -1.29 -19.47 2.03
C GLY A 283 0.24 -19.37 2.02
N GLU A 284 0.85 -19.40 0.83
CA GLU A 284 2.30 -19.21 0.67
C GLU A 284 2.76 -17.80 1.10
N ALA A 285 1.92 -16.78 0.84
CA ALA A 285 2.21 -15.42 1.31
C ALA A 285 2.16 -15.32 2.83
N ARG A 286 1.18 -15.97 3.50
CA ARG A 286 1.13 -16.05 4.98
C ARG A 286 2.42 -16.66 5.56
N GLU A 287 2.87 -17.78 5.00
CA GLU A 287 4.09 -18.43 5.44
C GLU A 287 5.31 -17.52 5.28
N LYS A 288 5.48 -16.91 4.11
CA LYS A 288 6.60 -15.99 3.81
C LYS A 288 6.61 -14.76 4.74
N LEU A 289 5.43 -14.26 5.10
CA LEU A 289 5.26 -13.09 5.97
C LEU A 289 5.26 -13.44 7.47
N GLY A 290 5.32 -14.73 7.81
CA GLY A 290 5.28 -15.18 9.20
C GLY A 290 3.96 -14.84 9.91
N LEU A 291 2.86 -14.76 9.17
CA LEU A 291 1.54 -14.49 9.74
C LEU A 291 1.02 -15.73 10.47
N LYS A 292 0.49 -15.51 11.66
CA LYS A 292 -0.20 -16.57 12.42
C LYS A 292 -1.56 -16.80 11.77
N GLY A 293 -1.84 -18.03 11.38
CA GLY A 293 -3.13 -18.42 10.82
C GLY A 293 -4.27 -18.31 11.85
#